data_d50273cbdeae82a64476d72a31b5bd7b
#
_entry.id   d50273cbdeae82a64476d72a31b5bd7b
#
_cell.length_a   1.000
_cell.length_b   1.000
_cell.length_c   1.000
_cell.angle_alpha   90.00
_cell.angle_beta   90.00
_cell.angle_gamma   90.00
#
_symmetry.space_group_name_H-M   'P 1'
#
loop_
_entity.id
_entity.type
_entity.pdbx_description
1 polymer ?
#
loop_
_entity_poly.entity_id
_entity_poly.type
_entity_poly.pdbx_seq_one_letter_code
_entity_poly.pdbx_strand_id
1 'polypeptide(L)'
;MVKKIIAAIFMAMACSCSHLDLKGMFMPTGEGVEKRFEQSKEMNEDLKNGYVQTQESYAFYVATDPHIDETHKNLGTFNDAFRNDKGASFGVILGDCIDVKDNLPVYLEALSYSPEKHTCDHKIFHVLGNHDLFFNGWVNFKELVGPSVYWFEAIFDGGKDLYISLDTATGSLGRTQTKWLNSFLQENRSGYRHCVILTHTNFFYTDNSQASSGNMPMEESMALMDLFARHNVALVLQGHDHYREDLTFGKVRYTILGAIHDSAAAPEYLKVNVSSDGLHLDWQLI
;
A
#
# COMPACT_ATOMS: atom_id res chain seq x y z
N MET A 1 -8.39 45.71 -7.13
CA MET A 1 -8.45 45.19 -5.77
C MET A 1 -8.67 43.66 -5.74
N VAL A 2 -9.65 43.14 -6.44
CA VAL A 2 -9.95 41.66 -6.49
C VAL A 2 -8.78 40.81 -6.92
N LYS A 3 -8.01 41.16 -7.97
CA LYS A 3 -6.84 40.40 -8.41
C LYS A 3 -5.70 40.32 -7.38
N LYS A 4 -5.56 41.32 -6.50
CA LYS A 4 -4.55 41.31 -5.43
C LYS A 4 -5.00 40.45 -4.24
N ILE A 5 -6.33 40.38 -4.00
CA ILE A 5 -6.92 39.52 -2.96
C ILE A 5 -6.80 38.03 -3.39
N ILE A 6 -7.07 37.70 -4.64
CA ILE A 6 -6.92 36.35 -5.16
C ILE A 6 -5.44 35.90 -5.10
N ALA A 7 -4.49 36.76 -5.46
CA ALA A 7 -3.06 36.45 -5.36
C ALA A 7 -2.59 36.27 -3.90
N ALA A 8 -3.16 37.05 -2.94
CA ALA A 8 -2.85 36.92 -1.53
C ALA A 8 -3.44 35.63 -0.92
N ILE A 9 -4.62 35.19 -1.37
CA ILE A 9 -5.24 33.92 -0.95
C ILE A 9 -4.42 32.74 -1.49
N PHE A 10 -3.97 32.78 -2.75
CA PHE A 10 -3.08 31.75 -3.31
C PHE A 10 -1.71 31.70 -2.59
N MET A 11 -1.17 32.85 -2.21
CA MET A 11 0.12 32.91 -1.50
C MET A 11 -0.01 32.50 -0.03
N ALA A 12 -1.15 32.74 0.62
CA ALA A 12 -1.44 32.29 1.98
C ALA A 12 -1.68 30.77 2.04
N MET A 13 -2.31 30.19 1.01
CA MET A 13 -2.44 28.73 0.88
C MET A 13 -1.10 28.04 0.62
N ALA A 14 -0.17 28.67 -0.08
CA ALA A 14 1.16 28.13 -0.31
C ALA A 14 2.09 28.15 0.92
N CYS A 15 1.77 29.00 1.92
CA CYS A 15 2.59 29.12 3.14
C CYS A 15 2.04 28.37 4.35
N SER A 16 0.82 27.82 4.31
CA SER A 16 0.19 27.25 5.51
C SER A 16 0.13 25.72 5.57
N CYS A 17 0.53 25.00 4.53
CA CYS A 17 0.53 23.53 4.52
C CYS A 17 1.69 23.00 3.69
N SER A 18 2.76 22.60 4.34
CA SER A 18 3.83 21.80 3.73
C SER A 18 3.37 20.40 3.28
N HIS A 19 2.10 20.06 3.51
CA HIS A 19 1.48 18.78 3.16
C HIS A 19 0.23 18.89 2.26
N LEU A 20 -0.14 20.08 1.78
CA LEU A 20 -1.20 20.22 0.80
C LEU A 20 -0.64 20.04 -0.61
N ASP A 21 -0.77 18.85 -1.14
CA ASP A 21 -0.38 18.55 -2.51
C ASP A 21 -1.40 19.11 -3.52
N LEU A 22 -1.40 20.43 -3.65
CA LEU A 22 -2.20 21.13 -4.67
C LEU A 22 -1.79 20.73 -6.09
N LYS A 23 -0.56 20.21 -6.29
CA LYS A 23 -0.10 19.79 -7.63
C LYS A 23 -0.75 18.47 -8.04
N GLY A 24 -0.79 17.48 -7.14
CA GLY A 24 -1.43 16.19 -7.41
C GLY A 24 -2.92 16.31 -7.71
N MET A 25 -3.61 17.24 -7.05
CA MET A 25 -5.04 17.48 -7.24
C MET A 25 -5.40 17.97 -8.66
N PHE A 26 -4.46 18.60 -9.39
CA PHE A 26 -4.66 19.15 -10.73
C PHE A 26 -3.85 18.44 -11.83
N MET A 27 -3.04 17.45 -11.49
CA MET A 27 -2.22 16.74 -12.48
C MET A 27 -2.93 15.50 -13.02
N PRO A 28 -2.75 15.18 -14.30
CA PRO A 28 -3.22 13.91 -14.83
C PRO A 28 -2.57 12.76 -14.08
N THR A 29 -3.37 11.87 -13.50
CA THR A 29 -2.87 10.63 -12.88
C THR A 29 -2.53 9.55 -13.91
N GLY A 30 -2.60 9.88 -15.19
CA GLY A 30 -2.39 8.93 -16.27
C GLY A 30 -3.60 8.03 -16.48
N GLU A 31 -3.38 6.73 -16.46
CA GLU A 31 -4.43 5.75 -16.77
C GLU A 31 -5.33 5.49 -15.57
N GLY A 32 -6.65 5.38 -15.79
CA GLY A 32 -7.62 5.06 -14.74
C GLY A 32 -7.48 3.63 -14.21
N VAL A 33 -8.08 3.36 -13.05
CA VAL A 33 -7.98 2.08 -12.33
C VAL A 33 -8.38 0.87 -13.19
N GLU A 34 -9.40 0.98 -14.02
CA GLU A 34 -9.83 -0.10 -14.94
C GLU A 34 -8.70 -0.48 -15.91
N LYS A 35 -8.02 0.50 -16.47
CA LYS A 35 -6.92 0.27 -17.39
C LYS A 35 -5.68 -0.28 -16.68
N ARG A 36 -5.36 0.21 -15.49
CA ARG A 36 -4.25 -0.33 -14.68
C ARG A 36 -4.51 -1.77 -14.26
N PHE A 37 -5.76 -2.11 -13.96
CA PHE A 37 -6.16 -3.49 -13.69
C PHE A 37 -5.91 -4.41 -14.90
N GLU A 38 -6.35 -4.02 -16.10
CA GLU A 38 -6.10 -4.82 -17.32
C GLU A 38 -4.60 -4.96 -17.61
N GLN A 39 -3.82 -3.90 -17.42
CA GLN A 39 -2.37 -3.97 -17.58
C GLN A 39 -1.71 -4.86 -16.52
N SER A 40 -2.21 -4.89 -15.29
CA SER A 40 -1.73 -5.82 -14.26
C SER A 40 -1.97 -7.28 -14.65
N LYS A 41 -3.10 -7.58 -15.32
CA LYS A 41 -3.36 -8.91 -15.89
C LYS A 41 -2.44 -9.26 -17.07
N GLU A 42 -2.09 -8.28 -17.89
CA GLU A 42 -1.14 -8.46 -18.98
C GLU A 42 0.27 -8.79 -18.47
N MET A 43 0.63 -8.28 -17.29
CA MET A 43 1.94 -8.52 -16.66
C MET A 43 2.02 -9.91 -16.00
N ASN A 44 0.95 -10.35 -15.36
CA ASN A 44 0.90 -11.60 -14.61
C ASN A 44 -0.35 -12.40 -14.97
N GLU A 45 -0.17 -13.60 -15.48
CA GLU A 45 -1.27 -14.52 -15.71
C GLU A 45 -2.08 -14.73 -14.42
N ASP A 46 -3.39 -14.59 -14.50
CA ASP A 46 -4.33 -14.67 -13.36
C ASP A 46 -3.98 -13.73 -12.18
N LEU A 47 -3.23 -12.66 -12.43
CA LEU A 47 -2.74 -11.72 -11.42
C LEU A 47 -1.86 -12.38 -10.35
N LYS A 48 -1.33 -13.56 -10.57
CA LYS A 48 -0.47 -14.25 -9.60
C LYS A 48 0.97 -13.72 -9.64
N ASN A 49 1.41 -13.10 -8.56
CA ASN A 49 2.77 -12.58 -8.39
C ASN A 49 3.69 -13.55 -7.60
N GLY A 50 3.57 -14.84 -7.92
CA GLY A 50 4.41 -15.88 -7.36
C GLY A 50 4.06 -16.30 -5.93
N TYR A 51 5.08 -16.71 -5.19
CA TYR A 51 4.95 -17.16 -3.80
C TYR A 51 6.22 -16.83 -2.99
N VAL A 52 6.09 -16.92 -1.67
CA VAL A 52 7.20 -16.89 -0.72
C VAL A 52 7.21 -18.22 0.03
N GLN A 53 8.36 -18.87 0.07
CA GLN A 53 8.54 -20.04 0.93
C GLN A 53 8.74 -19.59 2.36
N THR A 54 7.91 -20.08 3.31
CA THR A 54 7.96 -19.70 4.71
C THR A 54 8.02 -20.92 5.62
N GLN A 55 8.12 -20.67 6.91
CA GLN A 55 7.82 -21.63 7.97
C GLN A 55 6.34 -21.54 8.32
N GLU A 56 5.79 -22.48 9.07
CA GLU A 56 4.42 -22.42 9.58
C GLU A 56 4.15 -21.14 10.41
N SER A 57 5.14 -20.73 11.19
CA SER A 57 5.17 -19.43 11.84
C SER A 57 6.27 -18.58 11.22
N TYR A 58 5.92 -17.37 10.76
CA TYR A 58 6.84 -16.44 10.10
C TYR A 58 6.44 -15.00 10.42
N ALA A 59 7.29 -14.06 10.05
CA ALA A 59 6.97 -12.64 10.12
C ALA A 59 7.07 -11.97 8.75
N PHE A 60 6.34 -10.87 8.59
CA PHE A 60 6.55 -9.92 7.51
C PHE A 60 6.52 -8.48 8.04
N TYR A 61 7.19 -7.59 7.33
CA TYR A 61 7.35 -6.20 7.70
C TYR A 61 6.52 -5.31 6.79
N VAL A 62 5.91 -4.26 7.34
CA VAL A 62 5.04 -3.36 6.60
C VAL A 62 5.38 -1.92 6.94
N ALA A 63 5.53 -1.11 5.90
CA ALA A 63 5.65 0.34 6.00
C ALA A 63 4.76 1.00 4.96
N THR A 64 4.54 2.31 5.08
CA THR A 64 3.72 3.08 4.16
C THR A 64 4.20 4.52 4.06
N ASP A 65 3.84 5.17 2.96
CA ASP A 65 4.01 6.62 2.80
C ASP A 65 5.44 7.09 3.07
N PRO A 66 6.48 6.48 2.45
CA PRO A 66 7.84 6.96 2.59
C PRO A 66 8.09 8.29 1.89
N HIS A 67 7.29 8.66 0.88
CA HIS A 67 7.36 9.94 0.17
C HIS A 67 8.79 10.38 -0.12
N ILE A 68 9.54 9.52 -0.81
CA ILE A 68 10.96 9.78 -1.06
C ILE A 68 11.14 11.00 -1.95
N ASP A 69 11.87 11.96 -1.42
CA ASP A 69 12.34 13.14 -2.14
C ASP A 69 13.88 13.13 -2.29
N GLU A 70 14.60 13.89 -1.49
CA GLU A 70 16.08 13.93 -1.48
C GLU A 70 16.67 12.99 -0.42
N THR A 71 15.88 12.58 0.57
CA THR A 71 16.33 11.77 1.71
C THR A 71 15.45 10.51 1.87
N HIS A 72 16.02 9.46 2.46
CA HIS A 72 15.35 8.18 2.65
C HIS A 72 15.82 7.47 3.92
N LYS A 73 16.14 8.24 4.97
CA LYS A 73 16.71 7.72 6.22
C LYS A 73 15.79 6.72 6.91
N ASN A 74 14.51 7.07 7.03
CA ASN A 74 13.54 6.21 7.71
C ASN A 74 13.25 4.94 6.92
N LEU A 75 13.15 5.04 5.58
CA LEU A 75 13.04 3.87 4.71
C LEU A 75 14.28 2.97 4.82
N GLY A 76 15.47 3.55 4.92
CA GLY A 76 16.71 2.82 5.17
C GLY A 76 16.67 2.06 6.50
N THR A 77 16.20 2.70 7.56
CA THR A 77 16.05 2.07 8.90
C THR A 77 15.06 0.89 8.84
N PHE A 78 13.90 1.07 8.17
CA PHE A 78 12.94 -0.01 7.93
C PHE A 78 13.59 -1.17 7.18
N ASN A 79 14.27 -0.88 6.06
CA ASN A 79 14.90 -1.90 5.22
C ASN A 79 15.98 -2.68 5.98
N ASP A 80 16.80 -1.99 6.77
CA ASP A 80 17.83 -2.61 7.60
C ASP A 80 17.23 -3.50 8.69
N ALA A 81 16.16 -3.05 9.36
CA ALA A 81 15.47 -3.85 10.38
C ALA A 81 14.88 -5.13 9.75
N PHE A 82 14.23 -5.00 8.60
CA PHE A 82 13.68 -6.14 7.85
C PHE A 82 14.77 -7.13 7.42
N ARG A 83 15.86 -6.66 6.84
CA ARG A 83 16.97 -7.51 6.34
C ARG A 83 17.73 -8.23 7.46
N ASN A 84 17.81 -7.62 8.64
CA ASN A 84 18.53 -8.19 9.78
C ASN A 84 17.67 -9.20 10.58
N ASP A 85 16.36 -9.23 10.40
CA ASP A 85 15.47 -10.20 11.04
C ASP A 85 15.40 -11.51 10.24
N LYS A 86 16.08 -12.55 10.74
CA LYS A 86 16.10 -13.88 10.11
C LYS A 86 14.73 -14.58 10.13
N GLY A 87 13.80 -14.13 10.95
CA GLY A 87 12.43 -14.64 11.01
C GLY A 87 11.49 -13.95 10.00
N ALA A 88 11.95 -12.87 9.36
CA ALA A 88 11.18 -12.17 8.36
C ALA A 88 11.25 -12.87 7.00
N SER A 89 10.09 -13.07 6.38
CA SER A 89 9.97 -13.76 5.08
C SER A 89 9.85 -12.79 3.92
N PHE A 90 9.23 -11.62 4.10
CA PHE A 90 9.07 -10.58 3.09
C PHE A 90 8.73 -9.23 3.72
N GLY A 91 8.87 -8.17 2.94
CA GLY A 91 8.42 -6.82 3.27
C GLY A 91 7.25 -6.38 2.40
N VAL A 92 6.53 -5.36 2.83
CA VAL A 92 5.43 -4.71 2.10
C VAL A 92 5.55 -3.19 2.26
N ILE A 93 5.43 -2.46 1.17
CA ILE A 93 5.24 -1.01 1.18
C ILE A 93 3.85 -0.72 0.64
N LEU A 94 3.03 -0.04 1.45
CA LEU A 94 1.60 0.18 1.15
C LEU A 94 1.35 1.45 0.31
N GLY A 95 2.28 1.84 -0.54
CA GLY A 95 2.11 2.94 -1.50
C GLY A 95 2.67 4.27 -1.03
N ASP A 96 2.47 5.29 -1.89
CA ASP A 96 3.04 6.62 -1.78
C ASP A 96 4.56 6.57 -1.56
N CYS A 97 5.19 5.79 -2.46
CA CYS A 97 6.63 5.57 -2.43
C CYS A 97 7.41 6.85 -2.70
N ILE A 98 6.87 7.72 -3.56
CA ILE A 98 7.51 8.93 -4.07
C ILE A 98 6.49 10.06 -4.24
N ASP A 99 6.96 11.31 -4.20
CA ASP A 99 6.15 12.50 -4.54
C ASP A 99 6.27 12.90 -6.00
N VAL A 100 7.40 12.60 -6.64
CA VAL A 100 7.64 12.86 -8.06
C VAL A 100 8.27 11.64 -8.71
N LYS A 101 7.82 11.31 -9.91
CA LYS A 101 8.24 10.10 -10.64
C LYS A 101 9.76 9.95 -10.81
N ASP A 102 10.49 11.07 -10.84
CA ASP A 102 11.95 11.07 -11.03
C ASP A 102 12.70 10.55 -9.78
N ASN A 103 12.02 10.47 -8.63
CA ASN A 103 12.57 9.92 -7.38
C ASN A 103 12.41 8.40 -7.27
N LEU A 104 11.68 7.74 -8.18
CA LEU A 104 11.50 6.29 -8.14
C LEU A 104 12.82 5.50 -8.17
N PRO A 105 13.85 5.86 -8.96
CA PRO A 105 15.15 5.19 -8.88
C PRO A 105 15.81 5.34 -7.50
N VAL A 106 15.71 6.50 -6.85
CA VAL A 106 16.26 6.75 -5.50
C VAL A 106 15.57 5.87 -4.47
N TYR A 107 14.23 5.77 -4.56
CA TYR A 107 13.45 4.86 -3.73
C TYR A 107 13.89 3.39 -3.87
N LEU A 108 14.02 2.93 -5.11
CA LEU A 108 14.44 1.55 -5.38
C LEU A 108 15.86 1.26 -4.90
N GLU A 109 16.77 2.23 -5.05
CA GLU A 109 18.14 2.12 -4.52
C GLU A 109 18.14 2.01 -2.98
N ALA A 110 17.32 2.82 -2.28
CA ALA A 110 17.17 2.75 -0.82
C ALA A 110 16.71 1.38 -0.32
N LEU A 111 15.96 0.65 -1.13
CA LEU A 111 15.55 -0.74 -0.87
C LEU A 111 16.56 -1.79 -1.38
N SER A 112 17.69 -1.37 -1.92
CA SER A 112 18.66 -2.27 -2.58
C SER A 112 18.03 -3.07 -3.72
N TYR A 113 17.04 -2.49 -4.40
CA TYR A 113 16.38 -3.08 -5.56
C TYR A 113 17.24 -2.89 -6.81
N SER A 114 17.43 -3.95 -7.59
CA SER A 114 18.09 -3.88 -8.88
C SER A 114 17.06 -3.86 -10.00
N PRO A 115 16.83 -2.71 -10.69
CA PRO A 115 15.91 -2.63 -11.82
C PRO A 115 16.28 -3.57 -12.98
N GLU A 116 17.59 -3.80 -13.18
CA GLU A 116 18.09 -4.67 -14.26
C GLU A 116 17.71 -6.14 -14.04
N LYS A 117 17.61 -6.56 -12.77
CA LYS A 117 17.29 -7.93 -12.39
C LYS A 117 15.84 -8.10 -11.96
N HIS A 118 15.09 -7.00 -11.80
CA HIS A 118 13.76 -6.96 -11.18
C HIS A 118 13.71 -7.70 -9.82
N THR A 119 14.80 -7.60 -9.05
CA THR A 119 14.93 -8.27 -7.75
C THR A 119 15.60 -7.35 -6.75
N CYS A 120 15.22 -7.46 -5.50
CA CYS A 120 16.04 -7.05 -4.37
C CYS A 120 16.59 -8.30 -3.66
N ASP A 121 17.60 -8.12 -2.83
CA ASP A 121 18.18 -9.22 -2.04
C ASP A 121 17.13 -9.87 -1.11
N HIS A 122 16.07 -9.11 -0.80
CA HIS A 122 14.93 -9.54 0.01
C HIS A 122 13.64 -9.20 -0.71
N LYS A 123 12.63 -10.07 -0.61
CA LYS A 123 11.38 -9.89 -1.33
C LYS A 123 10.53 -8.79 -0.68
N ILE A 124 10.32 -7.69 -1.39
CA ILE A 124 9.44 -6.60 -1.00
C ILE A 124 8.32 -6.51 -2.02
N PHE A 125 7.08 -6.48 -1.53
CA PHE A 125 5.87 -6.29 -2.32
C PHE A 125 5.41 -4.83 -2.20
N HIS A 126 4.91 -4.28 -3.29
CA HIS A 126 4.52 -2.87 -3.35
C HIS A 126 3.04 -2.75 -3.68
N VAL A 127 2.35 -1.92 -2.93
CA VAL A 127 1.00 -1.44 -3.26
C VAL A 127 1.16 -0.08 -3.97
N LEU A 128 0.28 0.22 -4.89
CA LEU A 128 0.27 1.52 -5.57
C LEU A 128 -0.46 2.56 -4.73
N GLY A 129 0.20 3.68 -4.44
CA GLY A 129 -0.39 4.85 -3.79
C GLY A 129 -0.81 5.94 -4.78
N ASN A 130 -1.48 6.99 -4.29
CA ASN A 130 -1.94 8.07 -5.16
C ASN A 130 -0.81 9.00 -5.61
N HIS A 131 0.23 9.22 -4.79
CA HIS A 131 1.41 9.99 -5.18
C HIS A 131 2.23 9.29 -6.26
N ASP A 132 2.28 7.96 -6.25
CA ASP A 132 2.94 7.16 -7.28
C ASP A 132 2.33 7.37 -8.68
N LEU A 133 1.11 7.91 -8.76
CA LEU A 133 0.43 8.25 -10.02
C LEU A 133 0.71 9.66 -10.52
N PHE A 134 1.25 10.55 -9.70
CA PHE A 134 1.44 11.96 -10.08
C PHE A 134 2.39 12.07 -11.27
N PHE A 135 2.14 13.09 -12.10
CA PHE A 135 2.94 13.35 -13.32
C PHE A 135 3.02 12.15 -14.29
N ASN A 136 1.94 11.35 -14.37
CA ASN A 136 1.88 10.12 -15.15
C ASN A 136 2.86 9.04 -14.64
N GLY A 137 3.04 8.97 -13.31
CA GLY A 137 3.99 8.09 -12.64
C GLY A 137 3.69 6.60 -12.84
N TRP A 138 2.44 6.22 -13.15
CA TRP A 138 2.07 4.83 -13.44
C TRP A 138 2.97 4.17 -14.49
N VAL A 139 3.40 4.90 -15.52
CA VAL A 139 4.28 4.35 -16.56
C VAL A 139 5.58 3.85 -15.94
N ASN A 140 6.21 4.65 -15.09
CA ASN A 140 7.45 4.29 -14.41
C ASN A 140 7.22 3.21 -13.34
N PHE A 141 6.16 3.34 -12.55
CA PHE A 141 5.82 2.36 -11.52
C PHE A 141 5.63 0.96 -12.14
N LYS A 142 4.84 0.85 -13.17
CA LYS A 142 4.57 -0.41 -13.87
C LYS A 142 5.83 -1.06 -14.47
N GLU A 143 6.76 -0.24 -14.99
CA GLU A 143 8.00 -0.74 -15.60
C GLU A 143 9.06 -1.15 -14.56
N LEU A 144 9.17 -0.41 -13.46
CA LEU A 144 10.27 -0.58 -12.50
C LEU A 144 9.85 -1.35 -11.25
N VAL A 145 8.59 -1.29 -10.87
CA VAL A 145 8.03 -1.94 -9.66
C VAL A 145 7.15 -3.13 -10.04
N GLY A 146 6.14 -2.90 -10.89
CA GLY A 146 5.29 -4.00 -11.36
C GLY A 146 3.78 -3.69 -11.36
N PRO A 147 2.93 -4.72 -11.25
CA PRO A 147 1.48 -4.58 -11.29
C PRO A 147 0.92 -3.87 -10.06
N SER A 148 -0.19 -3.13 -10.23
CA SER A 148 -0.92 -2.50 -9.13
C SER A 148 -1.90 -3.46 -8.43
N VAL A 149 -2.38 -4.48 -9.17
CA VAL A 149 -3.26 -5.52 -8.63
C VAL A 149 -2.61 -6.87 -8.83
N TYR A 150 -2.49 -7.61 -7.75
CA TYR A 150 -1.93 -8.96 -7.78
C TYR A 150 -2.26 -9.72 -6.49
N TRP A 151 -1.99 -11.02 -6.49
CA TRP A 151 -1.98 -11.84 -5.30
C TRP A 151 -0.75 -12.75 -5.25
N PHE A 152 -0.38 -13.16 -4.06
CA PHE A 152 0.72 -14.12 -3.84
C PHE A 152 0.43 -15.03 -2.65
N GLU A 153 1.20 -16.08 -2.54
CA GLU A 153 1.08 -17.08 -1.48
C GLU A 153 2.30 -17.06 -0.56
N ALA A 154 2.08 -17.16 0.74
CA ALA A 154 3.11 -17.61 1.68
C ALA A 154 2.89 -19.10 1.93
N ILE A 155 3.83 -19.94 1.47
CA ILE A 155 3.70 -21.40 1.46
C ILE A 155 4.60 -22.00 2.53
N PHE A 156 4.04 -22.86 3.36
CA PHE A 156 4.74 -23.61 4.40
C PHE A 156 4.35 -25.08 4.36
N ASP A 157 5.09 -25.92 5.09
CA ASP A 157 4.76 -27.34 5.15
C ASP A 157 3.37 -27.56 5.78
N GLY A 158 2.46 -28.13 5.00
CA GLY A 158 1.09 -28.39 5.39
C GLY A 158 0.08 -27.29 5.11
N GLY A 159 0.46 -26.11 4.55
CA GLY A 159 -0.52 -25.07 4.28
C GLY A 159 0.02 -23.83 3.56
N LYS A 160 -0.86 -22.85 3.43
CA LYS A 160 -0.52 -21.58 2.80
C LYS A 160 -1.43 -20.43 3.26
N ASP A 161 -0.91 -19.22 3.21
CA ASP A 161 -1.64 -17.98 3.46
C ASP A 161 -1.74 -17.15 2.18
N LEU A 162 -2.81 -16.39 2.05
CA LEU A 162 -3.15 -15.58 0.87
C LEU A 162 -2.92 -14.09 1.16
N TYR A 163 -2.24 -13.43 0.24
CA TYR A 163 -2.05 -11.98 0.23
C TYR A 163 -2.57 -11.41 -1.08
N ILE A 164 -3.40 -10.38 -1.00
CA ILE A 164 -4.01 -9.72 -2.17
C ILE A 164 -3.70 -8.22 -2.12
N SER A 165 -2.99 -7.72 -3.11
CA SER A 165 -2.77 -6.29 -3.33
C SER A 165 -3.88 -5.72 -4.20
N LEU A 166 -4.50 -4.63 -3.74
CA LEU A 166 -5.58 -3.94 -4.44
C LEU A 166 -5.15 -2.52 -4.84
N ASP A 167 -5.50 -2.14 -6.05
CA ASP A 167 -5.32 -0.76 -6.53
C ASP A 167 -6.46 0.11 -6.02
N THR A 168 -6.18 0.90 -5.00
CA THR A 168 -7.07 1.91 -4.44
C THR A 168 -6.55 3.33 -4.64
N ALA A 169 -5.47 3.50 -5.39
CA ALA A 169 -4.72 4.76 -5.53
C ALA A 169 -5.55 5.95 -6.03
N THR A 170 -6.68 5.71 -6.69
CA THR A 170 -7.62 6.76 -7.12
C THR A 170 -8.91 6.81 -6.28
N GLY A 171 -8.89 6.23 -5.07
CA GLY A 171 -10.02 6.21 -4.15
C GLY A 171 -11.14 5.23 -4.53
N SER A 172 -10.91 4.30 -5.44
CA SER A 172 -11.89 3.29 -5.86
C SER A 172 -11.20 2.10 -6.52
N LEU A 173 -11.76 0.89 -6.34
CA LEU A 173 -11.32 -0.31 -7.05
C LEU A 173 -11.77 -0.32 -8.51
N GLY A 174 -12.79 0.41 -8.84
CA GLY A 174 -13.48 0.28 -10.11
C GLY A 174 -14.29 -1.02 -10.22
N ARG A 175 -14.99 -1.15 -11.33
CA ARG A 175 -15.94 -2.26 -11.54
C ARG A 175 -15.23 -3.60 -11.79
N THR A 176 -14.20 -3.59 -12.61
CA THR A 176 -13.54 -4.83 -13.07
C THR A 176 -12.77 -5.50 -11.95
N GLN A 177 -12.00 -4.72 -11.20
CA GLN A 177 -11.26 -5.22 -10.05
C GLN A 177 -12.21 -5.74 -8.96
N THR A 178 -13.30 -5.02 -8.66
CA THR A 178 -14.31 -5.45 -7.68
C THR A 178 -14.95 -6.78 -8.07
N LYS A 179 -15.31 -6.97 -9.34
CA LYS A 179 -15.87 -8.23 -9.83
C LYS A 179 -14.86 -9.37 -9.71
N TRP A 180 -13.63 -9.14 -10.15
CA TRP A 180 -12.56 -10.12 -10.03
C TRP A 180 -12.35 -10.53 -8.57
N LEU A 181 -12.22 -9.56 -7.66
CA LEU A 181 -11.97 -9.82 -6.25
C LEU A 181 -13.08 -10.69 -5.62
N ASN A 182 -14.34 -10.38 -5.92
CA ASN A 182 -15.48 -11.17 -5.43
C ASN A 182 -15.41 -12.62 -5.94
N SER A 183 -15.20 -12.84 -7.23
CA SER A 183 -15.09 -14.18 -7.81
C SER A 183 -13.86 -14.91 -7.27
N PHE A 184 -12.73 -14.25 -7.21
CA PHE A 184 -11.47 -14.82 -6.71
C PHE A 184 -11.59 -15.32 -5.27
N LEU A 185 -12.15 -14.50 -4.36
CA LEU A 185 -12.36 -14.88 -2.97
C LEU A 185 -13.36 -16.04 -2.85
N GLN A 186 -14.44 -16.02 -3.63
CA GLN A 186 -15.42 -17.10 -3.65
C GLN A 186 -14.82 -18.44 -4.05
N GLU A 187 -13.96 -18.44 -5.05
CA GLU A 187 -13.36 -19.65 -5.64
C GLU A 187 -12.18 -20.17 -4.84
N ASN A 188 -11.35 -19.29 -4.29
CA ASN A 188 -10.02 -19.64 -3.80
C ASN A 188 -9.86 -19.54 -2.29
N ARG A 189 -10.59 -18.66 -1.58
CA ARG A 189 -10.33 -18.33 -0.17
C ARG A 189 -10.28 -19.54 0.77
N SER A 190 -11.11 -20.55 0.54
CA SER A 190 -11.17 -21.74 1.40
C SER A 190 -9.90 -22.58 1.40
N GLY A 191 -9.02 -22.40 0.41
CA GLY A 191 -7.75 -23.10 0.29
C GLY A 191 -6.60 -22.51 1.14
N TYR A 192 -6.87 -21.46 1.95
CA TYR A 192 -5.85 -20.74 2.69
C TYR A 192 -6.17 -20.63 4.17
N ARG A 193 -5.14 -20.72 5.02
CA ARG A 193 -5.25 -20.52 6.47
C ARG A 193 -5.67 -19.09 6.78
N HIS A 194 -4.88 -18.12 6.38
CA HIS A 194 -5.18 -16.67 6.52
C HIS A 194 -5.32 -16.00 5.17
N CYS A 195 -6.05 -14.88 5.15
CA CYS A 195 -6.13 -13.98 4.02
C CYS A 195 -5.87 -12.54 4.50
N VAL A 196 -4.92 -11.88 3.87
CA VAL A 196 -4.54 -10.49 4.14
C VAL A 196 -4.76 -9.66 2.88
N ILE A 197 -5.43 -8.53 3.04
CA ILE A 197 -5.59 -7.53 1.99
C ILE A 197 -4.58 -6.41 2.21
N LEU A 198 -3.89 -6.03 1.15
CA LEU A 198 -2.92 -4.95 1.10
C LEU A 198 -3.50 -3.85 0.22
N THR A 199 -3.64 -2.66 0.75
CA THR A 199 -4.22 -1.53 0.03
C THR A 199 -3.61 -0.22 0.52
N HIS A 200 -3.73 0.86 -0.24
CA HIS A 200 -3.20 2.15 0.14
C HIS A 200 -4.28 3.01 0.79
N THR A 201 -5.31 3.39 0.03
CA THR A 201 -6.34 4.33 0.49
C THR A 201 -7.18 3.76 1.64
N ASN A 202 -7.39 4.56 2.66
CA ASN A 202 -8.17 4.19 3.83
C ASN A 202 -9.67 4.07 3.51
N PHE A 203 -10.33 3.09 4.15
CA PHE A 203 -11.78 2.85 4.03
C PHE A 203 -12.60 3.68 5.01
N PHE A 204 -11.96 4.26 6.01
CA PHE A 204 -12.63 4.96 7.09
C PHE A 204 -12.38 6.46 7.01
N TYR A 205 -13.41 7.23 7.33
CA TYR A 205 -13.28 8.66 7.55
C TYR A 205 -13.05 8.90 9.03
N THR A 206 -11.92 9.49 9.37
CA THR A 206 -11.62 9.85 10.76
C THR A 206 -11.23 11.30 10.86
N ASP A 207 -11.45 11.92 12.03
CA ASP A 207 -11.08 13.31 12.29
C ASP A 207 -9.55 13.50 12.37
N ASN A 208 -8.80 12.42 12.41
CA ASN A 208 -7.34 12.43 12.52
C ASN A 208 -6.62 12.30 11.16
N SER A 209 -7.36 12.07 10.08
CA SER A 209 -6.77 11.96 8.75
C SER A 209 -5.97 13.21 8.39
N GLN A 210 -4.72 13.01 7.97
CA GLN A 210 -3.85 14.06 7.46
C GLN A 210 -3.82 14.09 5.93
N ALA A 211 -4.49 13.14 5.27
CA ALA A 211 -4.55 13.08 3.83
C ALA A 211 -5.33 14.28 3.26
N SER A 212 -4.77 14.91 2.24
CA SER A 212 -5.43 15.99 1.50
C SER A 212 -6.36 15.46 0.40
N SER A 213 -6.21 14.22 -0.01
CA SER A 213 -7.08 13.49 -0.93
C SER A 213 -8.14 12.72 -0.16
N GLY A 214 -9.32 12.54 -0.77
CA GLY A 214 -10.42 11.84 -0.13
C GLY A 214 -10.14 10.34 0.03
N ASN A 215 -10.67 9.78 1.09
CA ASN A 215 -10.73 8.35 1.30
C ASN A 215 -11.71 7.68 0.33
N MET A 216 -11.81 6.37 0.37
CA MET A 216 -12.73 5.61 -0.47
C MET A 216 -14.20 6.01 -0.22
N PRO A 217 -15.07 6.07 -1.25
CA PRO A 217 -16.50 6.32 -1.05
C PRO A 217 -17.12 5.33 -0.06
N MET A 218 -17.99 5.83 0.83
CA MET A 218 -18.56 5.04 1.93
C MET A 218 -19.28 3.78 1.42
N GLU A 219 -20.07 3.89 0.35
CA GLU A 219 -20.81 2.75 -0.20
C GLU A 219 -19.87 1.65 -0.70
N GLU A 220 -18.75 2.02 -1.33
CA GLU A 220 -17.75 1.07 -1.80
C GLU A 220 -17.00 0.45 -0.63
N SER A 221 -16.60 1.25 0.36
CA SER A 221 -15.96 0.76 1.58
C SER A 221 -16.85 -0.25 2.31
N MET A 222 -18.12 0.07 2.52
CA MET A 222 -19.06 -0.85 3.18
C MET A 222 -19.27 -2.15 2.39
N ALA A 223 -19.36 -2.08 1.06
CA ALA A 223 -19.49 -3.26 0.22
C ALA A 223 -18.25 -4.16 0.29
N LEU A 224 -17.05 -3.58 0.33
CA LEU A 224 -15.79 -4.31 0.50
C LEU A 224 -15.68 -4.91 1.90
N MET A 225 -16.07 -4.18 2.93
CA MET A 225 -16.07 -4.69 4.32
C MET A 225 -17.00 -5.89 4.48
N ASP A 226 -18.19 -5.86 3.87
CA ASP A 226 -19.13 -7.00 3.84
C ASP A 226 -18.51 -8.18 3.06
N LEU A 227 -17.88 -7.92 1.92
CA LEU A 227 -17.19 -8.95 1.14
C LEU A 227 -16.07 -9.62 1.96
N PHE A 228 -15.24 -8.84 2.63
CA PHE A 228 -14.15 -9.35 3.46
C PHE A 228 -14.65 -10.17 4.64
N ALA A 229 -15.72 -9.71 5.30
CA ALA A 229 -16.33 -10.42 6.41
C ALA A 229 -16.92 -11.78 5.97
N ARG A 230 -17.61 -11.83 4.84
CA ARG A 230 -18.18 -13.06 4.27
C ARG A 230 -17.11 -14.09 3.89
N HIS A 231 -15.92 -13.61 3.46
CA HIS A 231 -14.83 -14.49 3.05
C HIS A 231 -13.74 -14.67 4.12
N ASN A 232 -14.02 -14.32 5.39
CA ASN A 232 -13.07 -14.49 6.50
C ASN A 232 -11.67 -13.93 6.17
N VAL A 233 -11.60 -12.71 5.62
CA VAL A 233 -10.35 -11.94 5.58
C VAL A 233 -9.93 -11.68 7.02
N ALA A 234 -8.67 -11.92 7.33
CA ALA A 234 -8.16 -11.78 8.70
C ALA A 234 -7.70 -10.35 8.99
N LEU A 235 -7.05 -9.71 8.02
CA LEU A 235 -6.40 -8.41 8.16
C LEU A 235 -6.47 -7.61 6.87
N VAL A 236 -6.75 -6.32 6.98
CA VAL A 236 -6.63 -5.32 5.92
C VAL A 236 -5.60 -4.29 6.38
N LEU A 237 -4.53 -4.12 5.61
CA LEU A 237 -3.47 -3.15 5.87
C LEU A 237 -3.62 -1.97 4.92
N GLN A 238 -3.55 -0.75 5.47
CA GLN A 238 -3.83 0.51 4.79
C GLN A 238 -2.82 1.59 5.18
N GLY A 239 -2.59 2.57 4.30
CA GLY A 239 -1.75 3.75 4.52
C GLY A 239 -2.54 5.04 4.34
N HIS A 240 -1.95 6.01 3.61
CA HIS A 240 -2.57 7.22 3.10
C HIS A 240 -2.86 8.32 4.13
N ASP A 241 -3.38 7.99 5.29
CA ASP A 241 -3.82 8.99 6.29
C ASP A 241 -2.69 9.49 7.20
N HIS A 242 -1.49 8.90 7.10
CA HIS A 242 -0.29 9.27 7.84
C HIS A 242 -0.42 9.18 9.37
N TYR A 243 -1.38 8.44 9.89
CA TYR A 243 -1.50 8.17 11.31
C TYR A 243 -1.91 6.73 11.56
N ARG A 244 -1.63 6.24 12.75
CA ARG A 244 -1.95 4.88 13.14
C ARG A 244 -3.37 4.75 13.67
N GLU A 245 -4.10 3.78 13.15
CA GLU A 245 -5.37 3.33 13.72
C GLU A 245 -5.55 1.82 13.56
N ASP A 246 -6.28 1.22 14.48
CA ASP A 246 -6.54 -0.22 14.49
C ASP A 246 -7.99 -0.47 14.87
N LEU A 247 -8.77 -0.95 13.93
CA LEU A 247 -10.20 -1.10 14.02
C LEU A 247 -10.59 -2.56 13.74
N THR A 248 -11.67 -3.04 14.37
CA THR A 248 -12.20 -4.37 14.09
C THR A 248 -13.69 -4.26 13.77
N PHE A 249 -14.08 -4.75 12.60
CA PHE A 249 -15.47 -4.87 12.20
C PHE A 249 -15.81 -6.35 11.94
N GLY A 250 -16.74 -6.87 12.72
CA GLY A 250 -17.01 -8.29 12.71
C GLY A 250 -15.79 -9.09 13.16
N LYS A 251 -15.19 -9.84 12.24
CA LYS A 251 -13.97 -10.64 12.49
C LYS A 251 -12.76 -10.12 11.69
N VAL A 252 -12.93 -9.06 10.93
CA VAL A 252 -11.89 -8.48 10.09
C VAL A 252 -11.21 -7.35 10.85
N ARG A 253 -9.89 -7.41 10.95
CA ARG A 253 -9.07 -6.32 11.50
C ARG A 253 -8.63 -5.40 10.38
N TYR A 254 -8.78 -4.09 10.58
CA TYR A 254 -8.36 -3.03 9.68
C TYR A 254 -7.30 -2.20 10.40
N THR A 255 -6.11 -2.15 9.83
CA THR A 255 -4.98 -1.45 10.43
C THR A 255 -4.48 -0.40 9.46
N ILE A 256 -4.54 0.85 9.87
CA ILE A 256 -3.98 1.99 9.16
C ILE A 256 -2.61 2.27 9.76
N LEU A 257 -1.59 2.43 8.93
CA LEU A 257 -0.24 2.69 9.36
C LEU A 257 0.07 4.19 9.26
N GLY A 258 0.87 4.68 10.21
CA GLY A 258 1.50 5.99 10.12
C GLY A 258 2.56 6.04 9.03
N ALA A 259 2.79 7.21 8.46
CA ALA A 259 3.79 7.42 7.43
C ALA A 259 5.23 7.29 7.96
N ILE A 260 6.12 6.78 7.11
CA ILE A 260 7.55 6.70 7.45
C ILE A 260 8.43 7.74 6.74
N HIS A 261 7.84 8.78 6.10
CA HIS A 261 8.66 9.83 5.47
C HIS A 261 9.59 10.50 6.50
N ASP A 262 10.74 11.03 6.06
CA ASP A 262 11.78 11.53 6.96
C ASP A 262 11.35 12.72 7.84
N SER A 263 10.30 13.43 7.48
CA SER A 263 9.71 14.53 8.27
C SER A 263 8.53 14.10 9.16
N ALA A 264 8.18 12.81 9.21
CA ALA A 264 7.12 12.32 10.10
C ALA A 264 7.48 12.54 11.58
N ALA A 265 6.50 12.99 12.37
CA ALA A 265 6.72 13.32 13.80
C ALA A 265 7.01 12.08 14.65
N ALA A 266 6.44 10.94 14.30
CA ALA A 266 6.62 9.67 15.01
C ALA A 266 6.60 8.53 13.98
N PRO A 267 7.64 8.39 13.13
CA PRO A 267 7.67 7.37 12.11
C PRO A 267 7.73 5.98 12.76
N GLU A 268 6.88 5.08 12.27
CA GLU A 268 6.79 3.71 12.76
C GLU A 268 6.49 2.74 11.62
N TYR A 269 6.92 1.51 11.76
CA TYR A 269 6.56 0.42 10.87
C TYR A 269 5.95 -0.74 11.66
N LEU A 270 5.37 -1.68 10.96
CA LEU A 270 4.69 -2.82 11.56
C LEU A 270 5.44 -4.12 11.24
N LYS A 271 5.72 -4.92 12.26
CA LYS A 271 6.08 -6.33 12.13
C LYS A 271 4.83 -7.17 12.41
N VAL A 272 4.41 -7.97 11.45
CA VAL A 272 3.29 -8.89 11.60
C VAL A 272 3.81 -10.31 11.78
N ASN A 273 3.57 -10.88 12.94
CA ASN A 273 3.89 -12.28 13.23
C ASN A 273 2.67 -13.15 12.91
N VAL A 274 2.87 -14.13 12.04
CA VAL A 274 1.84 -15.03 11.51
C VAL A 274 2.05 -16.44 12.06
N SER A 275 0.99 -17.05 12.59
CA SER A 275 1.01 -18.42 13.09
C SER A 275 -0.36 -19.10 12.94
N SER A 276 -0.50 -20.34 13.39
CA SER A 276 -1.80 -21.03 13.48
C SER A 276 -2.81 -20.30 14.38
N ASP A 277 -2.32 -19.56 15.38
CA ASP A 277 -3.16 -18.83 16.34
C ASP A 277 -3.68 -17.48 15.79
N GLY A 278 -3.14 -17.03 14.65
CA GLY A 278 -3.55 -15.78 13.98
C GLY A 278 -2.40 -14.86 13.60
N LEU A 279 -2.75 -13.57 13.41
CA LEU A 279 -1.82 -12.49 13.07
C LEU A 279 -1.63 -11.57 14.27
N HIS A 280 -0.40 -11.47 14.74
CA HIS A 280 -0.04 -10.59 15.86
C HIS A 280 0.78 -9.39 15.33
N LEU A 281 0.30 -8.18 15.64
CA LEU A 281 0.85 -6.92 15.17
C LEU A 281 1.78 -6.33 16.22
N ASP A 282 3.03 -6.07 15.83
CA ASP A 282 4.07 -5.53 16.69
C ASP A 282 4.63 -4.23 16.07
N TRP A 283 4.33 -3.10 16.69
CA TRP A 283 4.69 -1.78 16.19
C TRP A 283 6.12 -1.41 16.60
N GLN A 284 6.87 -0.92 15.65
CA GLN A 284 8.27 -0.56 15.81
C GLN A 284 8.48 0.92 15.47
N LEU A 285 9.06 1.69 16.41
CA LEU A 285 9.47 3.07 16.18
C LEU A 285 10.78 3.12 15.39
N ILE A 286 10.90 4.12 14.52
CA ILE A 286 12.13 4.43 13.76
C ILE A 286 12.98 5.44 14.50
#